data_10e987339e9d2e9ee985f9e6662b3918
#
_entry.id   10e987339e9d2e9ee985f9e6662b3918
#
_cell.length_a   1.000
_cell.length_b   1.000
_cell.length_c   1.000
_cell.angle_alpha   90.00
_cell.angle_beta   90.00
_cell.angle_gamma   90.00
#
_symmetry.space_group_name_H-M   'P 1'
#
loop_
_entity.id
_entity.type
_entity.pdbx_description
1 polymer ?
#
loop_
_entity_poly.entity_id
_entity_poly.type
_entity_poly.pdbx_seq_one_letter_code
_entity_poly.pdbx_strand_id
1 'polypeptide(L)'
;MSPFEGGDGIDVWITEACTNIKTFERDELFDLLATETRVWWAELFEAQSEAIDKLTSIMNEAATTQDGCLEFGQKGAQRISIRGKRIYAYQLVYWVGNALLPSAQDVVRHKCHNRRCINPSHLTHGSQADNRLDELERRS
;
A
#
# COMPACT_ATOMS: atom_id res chain seq x y z
N MET A 1 -6.23 16.24 12.70
CA MET A 1 -5.15 15.37 13.22
C MET A 1 -5.10 14.07 12.42
N SER A 2 -3.91 13.66 12.04
CA SER A 2 -3.74 12.35 11.40
C SER A 2 -4.05 11.26 12.43
N PRO A 3 -4.84 10.21 12.07
CA PRO A 3 -5.09 9.10 13.00
C PRO A 3 -3.83 8.30 13.34
N PHE A 4 -2.71 8.61 12.68
CA PHE A 4 -1.45 7.91 12.88
C PHE A 4 -0.45 8.69 13.73
N GLU A 5 -0.85 9.84 14.26
CA GLU A 5 -0.02 10.57 15.22
C GLU A 5 -0.01 9.81 16.54
N GLY A 6 1.17 9.47 17.02
CA GLY A 6 1.37 8.72 18.26
C GLY A 6 1.02 7.25 18.12
N GLY A 7 1.81 6.34 18.04
CA GLY A 7 1.78 4.89 17.84
C GLY A 7 0.45 4.13 17.89
N ASP A 8 -0.52 4.59 18.66
CA ASP A 8 -1.81 3.90 18.83
C ASP A 8 -2.60 3.81 17.52
N GLY A 9 -2.57 4.87 16.70
CA GLY A 9 -3.26 4.87 15.42
C GLY A 9 -2.71 3.84 14.44
N ILE A 10 -1.41 3.62 14.46
CA ILE A 10 -0.76 2.62 13.62
C ILE A 10 -1.20 1.22 14.02
N ASP A 11 -1.23 0.93 15.32
CA ASP A 11 -1.63 -0.38 15.82
C ASP A 11 -3.08 -0.70 15.47
N VAL A 12 -3.98 0.27 15.60
CA VAL A 12 -5.39 0.12 15.23
C VAL A 12 -5.51 -0.16 13.73
N TRP A 13 -4.79 0.61 12.91
CA TRP A 13 -4.82 0.43 11.47
C TRP A 13 -4.30 -0.95 11.05
N ILE A 14 -3.20 -1.41 11.64
CA ILE A 14 -2.64 -2.73 11.35
C ILE A 14 -3.64 -3.84 11.75
N THR A 15 -4.32 -3.68 12.88
CA THR A 15 -5.36 -4.64 13.31
C THR A 15 -6.49 -4.71 12.29
N GLU A 16 -6.93 -3.57 11.77
CA GLU A 16 -7.96 -3.51 10.73
C GLU A 16 -7.48 -4.15 9.43
N ALA A 17 -6.23 -3.89 9.04
CA ALA A 17 -5.63 -4.50 7.85
C ALA A 17 -5.58 -6.01 7.96
N CYS A 18 -5.19 -6.52 9.13
CA CYS A 18 -5.16 -7.95 9.40
C CYS A 18 -6.56 -8.57 9.28
N THR A 19 -7.58 -7.90 9.83
CA THR A 19 -8.96 -8.35 9.73
C THR A 19 -9.42 -8.38 8.28
N ASN A 20 -9.11 -7.35 7.51
CA ASN A 20 -9.49 -7.25 6.10
C ASN A 20 -8.86 -8.37 5.26
N ILE A 21 -7.57 -8.61 5.46
CA ILE A 21 -6.86 -9.61 4.66
C ILE A 21 -7.33 -11.05 4.99
N LYS A 22 -7.79 -11.30 6.21
CA LYS A 22 -8.32 -12.60 6.60
C LYS A 22 -9.61 -12.94 5.87
N THR A 23 -10.36 -11.95 5.39
CA THR A 23 -11.61 -12.18 4.65
C THR A 23 -11.36 -12.42 3.16
N PHE A 24 -10.12 -12.27 2.70
CA PHE A 24 -9.81 -12.45 1.29
C PHE A 24 -9.95 -13.92 0.88
N GLU A 25 -10.66 -14.16 -0.22
CA GLU A 25 -10.79 -15.48 -0.83
C GLU A 25 -10.74 -15.33 -2.35
N ARG A 26 -10.11 -16.28 -3.02
CA ARG A 26 -10.12 -16.34 -4.48
C ARG A 26 -11.45 -16.94 -4.94
N ASP A 27 -12.01 -16.42 -6.04
CA ASP A 27 -13.15 -17.07 -6.66
C ASP A 27 -12.67 -18.16 -7.63
N GLU A 28 -13.59 -18.99 -8.12
CA GLU A 28 -13.28 -20.14 -8.99
C GLU A 28 -12.63 -19.73 -10.31
N LEU A 29 -12.94 -18.53 -10.81
CA LEU A 29 -12.44 -18.07 -12.11
C LEU A 29 -11.14 -17.30 -11.98
N PHE A 30 -10.71 -16.99 -10.77
CA PHE A 30 -9.55 -16.14 -10.53
C PHE A 30 -8.29 -16.67 -11.22
N ASP A 31 -7.96 -17.95 -10.99
CA ASP A 31 -6.73 -18.54 -11.52
C ASP A 31 -6.72 -18.63 -13.05
N LEU A 32 -7.91 -18.65 -13.67
CA LEU A 32 -8.03 -18.69 -15.12
C LEU A 32 -7.89 -17.32 -15.78
N LEU A 33 -8.31 -16.27 -15.11
CA LEU A 33 -8.45 -14.93 -15.70
C LEU A 33 -7.42 -13.93 -15.17
N ALA A 34 -6.82 -14.19 -14.02
CA ALA A 34 -5.92 -13.23 -13.38
C ALA A 34 -4.54 -13.22 -14.06
N THR A 35 -3.94 -12.03 -14.11
CA THR A 35 -2.55 -11.87 -14.55
C THR A 35 -1.60 -12.44 -13.50
N GLU A 36 -0.35 -12.68 -13.89
CA GLU A 36 0.68 -13.13 -12.95
C GLU A 36 0.84 -12.15 -11.77
N THR A 37 0.74 -10.87 -12.04
CA THR A 37 0.84 -9.84 -10.99
C THR A 37 -0.30 -9.97 -9.99
N ARG A 38 -1.53 -10.18 -10.45
CA ARG A 38 -2.67 -10.35 -9.53
C ARG A 38 -2.56 -11.64 -8.73
N VAL A 39 -2.09 -12.71 -9.35
CA VAL A 39 -1.85 -13.98 -8.66
C VAL A 39 -0.81 -13.79 -7.55
N TRP A 40 0.27 -13.05 -7.83
CA TRP A 40 1.30 -12.77 -6.84
C TRP A 40 0.71 -12.03 -5.63
N TRP A 41 -0.11 -11.00 -5.87
CA TRP A 41 -0.76 -10.26 -4.78
C TRP A 41 -1.73 -11.14 -4.00
N ALA A 42 -2.49 -12.00 -4.69
CA ALA A 42 -3.40 -12.92 -4.03
C ALA A 42 -2.66 -13.90 -3.12
N GLU A 43 -1.53 -14.43 -3.59
CA GLU A 43 -0.69 -15.32 -2.79
C GLU A 43 -0.14 -14.61 -1.56
N LEU A 44 0.25 -13.33 -1.71
CA LEU A 44 0.69 -12.52 -0.59
C LEU A 44 -0.42 -12.32 0.44
N PHE A 45 -1.64 -12.03 0.00
CA PHE A 45 -2.80 -11.90 0.88
C PHE A 45 -3.07 -13.19 1.64
N GLU A 46 -2.90 -14.33 0.98
CA GLU A 46 -3.08 -15.65 1.61
C GLU A 46 -1.97 -15.96 2.62
N ALA A 47 -0.78 -15.42 2.41
CA ALA A 47 0.34 -15.51 3.34
C ALA A 47 0.23 -14.40 4.40
N GLN A 48 -0.84 -14.41 5.18
CA GLN A 48 -1.23 -13.34 6.09
C GLN A 48 -0.13 -12.91 7.05
N SER A 49 0.54 -13.87 7.70
CA SER A 49 1.59 -13.56 8.67
C SER A 49 2.74 -12.79 8.02
N GLU A 50 3.19 -13.25 6.84
CA GLU A 50 4.30 -12.61 6.12
C GLU A 50 3.91 -11.20 5.69
N ALA A 51 2.71 -11.04 5.14
CA ALA A 51 2.22 -9.73 4.69
C ALA A 51 2.10 -8.75 5.85
N ILE A 52 1.50 -9.18 6.95
CA ILE A 52 1.27 -8.31 8.12
C ILE A 52 2.58 -8.00 8.83
N ASP A 53 3.50 -8.96 8.95
CA ASP A 53 4.80 -8.73 9.58
C ASP A 53 5.60 -7.67 8.80
N LYS A 54 5.61 -7.77 7.48
CA LYS A 54 6.29 -6.78 6.64
C LYS A 54 5.64 -5.41 6.75
N LEU A 55 4.32 -5.37 6.70
CA LEU A 55 3.54 -4.14 6.84
C LEU A 55 3.83 -3.46 8.19
N THR A 56 3.82 -4.22 9.27
CA THR A 56 4.12 -3.73 10.61
C THR A 56 5.53 -3.15 10.68
N SER A 57 6.49 -3.85 10.11
CA SER A 57 7.89 -3.42 10.09
C SER A 57 8.05 -2.06 9.41
N ILE A 58 7.49 -1.88 8.21
CA ILE A 58 7.65 -0.62 7.48
C ILE A 58 6.88 0.53 8.14
N MET A 59 5.71 0.26 8.70
CA MET A 59 4.94 1.30 9.40
C MET A 59 5.66 1.79 10.66
N ASN A 60 6.32 0.88 11.37
CA ASN A 60 7.06 1.26 12.59
C ASN A 60 8.37 1.99 12.29
N GLU A 61 8.96 1.78 11.12
CA GLU A 61 10.17 2.49 10.70
C GLU A 61 9.87 3.89 10.18
N ALA A 62 8.65 4.15 9.72
CA ALA A 62 8.31 5.43 9.12
C ALA A 62 8.31 6.56 10.14
N ALA A 63 8.74 7.73 9.72
CA ALA A 63 8.78 8.94 10.55
C ALA A 63 7.61 9.86 10.20
N THR A 64 6.92 10.36 11.21
CA THR A 64 5.81 11.31 11.03
C THR A 64 6.36 12.70 10.75
N THR A 65 5.81 13.36 9.75
CA THR A 65 6.16 14.75 9.43
C THR A 65 5.11 15.73 9.97
N GLN A 66 5.44 17.04 9.93
CA GLN A 66 4.50 18.08 10.34
C GLN A 66 3.23 18.10 9.49
N ASP A 67 3.34 17.69 8.23
CA ASP A 67 2.21 17.66 7.29
C ASP A 67 1.37 16.40 7.44
N GLY A 68 1.68 15.55 8.40
CA GLY A 68 0.95 14.31 8.64
C GLY A 68 1.37 13.15 7.75
N CYS A 69 2.44 13.29 6.99
CA CYS A 69 2.98 12.18 6.22
C CYS A 69 3.72 11.21 7.12
N LEU A 70 3.72 9.94 6.71
CA LEU A 70 4.60 8.92 7.27
C LEU A 70 5.67 8.65 6.21
N GLU A 71 6.87 9.16 6.43
CA GLU A 71 7.95 9.02 5.45
C GLU A 71 8.76 7.76 5.72
N PHE A 72 8.84 6.90 4.72
CA PHE A 72 9.61 5.65 4.77
C PHE A 72 10.77 5.74 3.78
N GLY A 73 11.96 5.34 4.24
CA GLY A 73 13.16 5.40 3.42
C GLY A 73 13.83 6.77 3.47
N GLN A 74 14.87 6.97 2.69
CA GLN A 74 15.70 8.16 2.75
C GLN A 74 15.61 9.06 1.53
N LYS A 75 15.33 8.50 0.36
CA LYS A 75 15.22 9.25 -0.89
C LYS A 75 14.11 8.68 -1.75
N GLY A 76 13.16 9.53 -2.12
CA GLY A 76 12.10 9.13 -3.02
C GLY A 76 11.31 7.91 -2.55
N ALA A 77 10.58 7.31 -3.46
CA ALA A 77 9.79 6.13 -3.14
C ALA A 77 10.70 4.93 -2.87
N GLN A 78 10.56 4.35 -1.69
CA GLN A 78 11.42 3.24 -1.25
C GLN A 78 10.84 1.90 -1.72
N ARG A 79 11.69 1.06 -2.32
CA ARG A 79 11.31 -0.31 -2.66
C ARG A 79 11.64 -1.26 -1.53
N ILE A 80 10.81 -2.28 -1.39
CA ILE A 80 11.01 -3.37 -0.43
C ILE A 80 10.97 -4.70 -1.18
N SER A 81 11.60 -5.72 -0.61
CA SER A 81 11.57 -7.07 -1.18
C SER A 81 10.66 -7.94 -0.35
N ILE A 82 9.74 -8.64 -1.01
CA ILE A 82 8.85 -9.60 -0.36
C ILE A 82 8.50 -10.69 -1.37
N ARG A 83 8.59 -11.95 -0.95
CA ARG A 83 8.28 -13.14 -1.77
C ARG A 83 8.94 -13.10 -3.15
N GLY A 84 10.22 -12.71 -3.18
CA GLY A 84 11.00 -12.70 -4.41
C GLY A 84 10.72 -11.54 -5.36
N LYS A 85 9.91 -10.57 -4.98
CA LYS A 85 9.57 -9.41 -5.80
C LYS A 85 9.89 -8.12 -5.08
N ARG A 86 10.30 -7.11 -5.85
CA ARG A 86 10.53 -5.77 -5.31
C ARG A 86 9.35 -4.89 -5.67
N ILE A 87 8.73 -4.31 -4.65
CA ILE A 87 7.59 -3.39 -4.80
C ILE A 87 7.86 -2.13 -3.98
N TYR A 88 7.11 -1.07 -4.27
CA TYR A 88 7.21 0.12 -3.44
C TYR A 88 6.47 -0.09 -2.11
N ALA A 89 7.03 0.47 -1.04
CA ALA A 89 6.43 0.33 0.30
C ALA A 89 4.99 0.83 0.32
N TYR A 90 4.68 1.95 -0.35
CA TYR A 90 3.32 2.48 -0.38
C TYR A 90 2.34 1.53 -1.10
N GLN A 91 2.83 0.71 -2.04
CA GLN A 91 1.98 -0.29 -2.70
C GLN A 91 1.55 -1.36 -1.70
N LEU A 92 2.49 -1.84 -0.90
CA LEU A 92 2.17 -2.83 0.14
C LEU A 92 1.16 -2.26 1.12
N VAL A 93 1.39 -1.04 1.61
CA VAL A 93 0.49 -0.38 2.56
C VAL A 93 -0.92 -0.27 1.98
N TYR A 94 -1.04 0.18 0.75
CA TYR A 94 -2.35 0.44 0.17
C TYR A 94 -3.11 -0.86 -0.16
N TRP A 95 -2.47 -1.77 -0.91
CA TRP A 95 -3.17 -2.97 -1.37
C TRP A 95 -3.44 -3.96 -0.25
N VAL A 96 -2.46 -4.22 0.60
CA VAL A 96 -2.64 -5.13 1.74
C VAL A 96 -3.55 -4.51 2.80
N GLY A 97 -3.34 -3.22 3.10
CA GLY A 97 -4.13 -2.55 4.13
C GLY A 97 -5.62 -2.52 3.81
N ASN A 98 -5.99 -2.44 2.54
CA ASN A 98 -7.38 -2.43 2.09
C ASN A 98 -7.86 -3.80 1.61
N ALA A 99 -6.98 -4.79 1.57
CA ALA A 99 -7.25 -6.13 1.02
C ALA A 99 -7.84 -6.04 -0.39
N LEU A 100 -7.26 -5.18 -1.21
CA LEU A 100 -7.68 -4.96 -2.60
C LEU A 100 -6.62 -5.53 -3.55
N LEU A 101 -7.05 -6.33 -4.51
CA LEU A 101 -6.18 -6.82 -5.56
C LEU A 101 -6.05 -5.78 -6.67
N PRO A 102 -4.83 -5.33 -6.99
CA PRO A 102 -4.66 -4.38 -8.08
C PRO A 102 -4.90 -5.03 -9.45
N SER A 103 -5.48 -4.28 -10.38
CA SER A 103 -5.50 -4.69 -11.78
C SER A 103 -4.26 -4.15 -12.49
N ALA A 104 -4.02 -4.61 -13.72
CA ALA A 104 -2.83 -4.23 -14.49
C ALA A 104 -2.72 -2.72 -14.73
N GLN A 105 -3.84 -2.00 -14.71
CA GLN A 105 -3.87 -0.56 -14.98
C GLN A 105 -3.99 0.29 -13.73
N ASP A 106 -4.12 -0.32 -12.57
CA ASP A 106 -4.24 0.42 -11.32
C ASP A 106 -2.88 0.85 -10.80
N VAL A 107 -2.81 2.09 -10.35
CA VAL A 107 -1.63 2.64 -9.69
C VAL A 107 -2.03 3.26 -8.37
N VAL A 108 -1.14 3.21 -7.39
CA VAL A 108 -1.34 3.90 -6.12
C VAL A 108 -0.86 5.34 -6.30
N ARG A 109 -1.70 6.29 -5.91
CA ARG A 109 -1.46 7.72 -6.05
C ARG A 109 -1.27 8.35 -4.67
N HIS A 110 -0.37 9.32 -4.59
CA HIS A 110 -0.13 10.09 -3.37
C HIS A 110 -0.94 11.38 -3.42
N LYS A 111 -1.96 11.50 -2.59
CA LYS A 111 -2.74 12.73 -2.49
C LYS A 111 -1.90 13.90 -1.97
N CYS A 112 -0.88 13.59 -1.16
CA CYS A 112 0.04 14.59 -0.60
C CYS A 112 1.22 14.92 -1.53
N HIS A 113 1.35 14.23 -2.66
CA HIS A 113 2.45 14.35 -3.62
C HIS A 113 3.84 14.04 -3.04
N ASN A 114 3.91 13.48 -1.85
CA ASN A 114 5.16 13.05 -1.22
C ASN A 114 5.36 11.54 -1.46
N ARG A 115 6.26 11.21 -2.37
CA ARG A 115 6.47 9.81 -2.80
C ARG A 115 7.05 8.93 -1.70
N ARG A 116 7.62 9.51 -0.66
CA ARG A 116 8.10 8.77 0.52
C ARG A 116 6.99 8.45 1.51
N CYS A 117 5.82 9.07 1.35
CA CYS A 117 4.72 8.93 2.29
C CYS A 117 4.04 7.58 2.14
N ILE A 118 3.88 6.87 3.25
CA ILE A 118 3.14 5.61 3.31
C ILE A 118 1.90 5.73 4.21
N ASN A 119 1.50 6.96 4.58
CA ASN A 119 0.29 7.16 5.37
C ASN A 119 -0.93 6.71 4.56
N PRO A 120 -1.67 5.70 5.02
CA PRO A 120 -2.83 5.18 4.26
C PRO A 120 -3.86 6.24 3.91
N SER A 121 -4.01 7.26 4.76
CA SER A 121 -4.95 8.37 4.51
C SER A 121 -4.52 9.26 3.34
N HIS A 122 -3.23 9.22 2.98
CA HIS A 122 -2.67 10.03 1.89
C HIS A 122 -2.58 9.26 0.58
N LEU A 123 -3.01 8.01 0.57
CA LEU A 123 -2.93 7.13 -0.61
C LEU A 123 -4.31 6.86 -1.18
N THR A 124 -4.37 6.79 -2.48
CA THR A 124 -5.56 6.35 -3.20
C THR A 124 -5.10 5.61 -4.44
N HIS A 125 -6.02 5.00 -5.17
CA HIS A 125 -5.66 4.35 -6.43
C HIS A 125 -6.47 4.94 -7.58
N GLY A 126 -5.94 4.76 -8.78
CA GLY A 126 -6.60 5.19 -9.99
C GLY A 126 -5.91 4.57 -11.19
N SER A 127 -6.35 4.94 -12.38
CA SER A 127 -5.71 4.51 -13.61
C SER A 127 -4.42 5.29 -13.84
N GLN A 128 -3.59 4.81 -14.77
CA GLN A 128 -2.40 5.54 -15.17
C GLN A 128 -2.75 6.90 -15.78
N ALA A 129 -3.89 7.00 -16.44
CA ALA A 129 -4.35 8.28 -17.00
C ALA A 129 -4.63 9.29 -15.89
N ASP A 130 -5.28 8.86 -14.81
CA ASP A 130 -5.54 9.73 -13.64
C ASP A 130 -4.23 10.20 -13.02
N ASN A 131 -3.24 9.32 -12.93
CA ASN A 131 -1.94 9.65 -12.36
C ASN A 131 -1.21 10.71 -13.21
N ARG A 132 -1.32 10.61 -14.53
CA ARG A 132 -0.75 11.62 -15.44
C ARG A 132 -1.40 12.97 -15.27
N LEU A 133 -2.71 13.00 -15.11
CA LEU A 133 -3.43 14.26 -14.87
C LEU A 133 -2.99 14.92 -13.57
N ASP A 134 -2.77 14.14 -12.51
CA ASP A 134 -2.25 14.67 -11.25
C ASP A 134 -0.87 15.29 -11.43
N GLU A 135 0.00 14.66 -12.21
CA GLU A 135 1.32 15.21 -12.46
C GLU A 135 1.26 16.52 -13.22
N LEU A 136 0.36 16.61 -14.20
CA LEU A 136 0.18 17.85 -14.97
C LEU A 136 -0.34 18.98 -14.08
N GLU A 137 -1.31 18.70 -13.22
CA GLU A 137 -1.83 19.68 -12.27
C GLU A 137 -0.74 20.18 -11.32
N ARG A 138 0.09 19.26 -10.84
CA ARG A 138 1.18 19.59 -9.92
C ARG A 138 2.23 20.50 -10.58
N ARG A 139 2.45 20.33 -11.89
CA ARG A 139 3.44 21.11 -12.63
C ARG A 139 2.94 22.50 -13.00
N SER A 140 1.64 22.67 -13.05
CA SER A 140 1.06 23.96 -13.38
C SER A 140 0.82 24.79 -12.13
#